data_f0e1b8a3eeee6e370c8ded33081d6046
#
_entry.id   f0e1b8a3eeee6e370c8ded33081d6046
#
_cell.length_a   1.000
_cell.length_b   1.000
_cell.length_c   1.000
_cell.angle_alpha   90.00
_cell.angle_beta   90.00
_cell.angle_gamma   90.00
#
_symmetry.space_group_name_H-M   'P 1'
#
loop_
_entity.id
_entity.type
_entity.pdbx_description
1 polymer ?
#
loop_
_entity_poly.entity_id
_entity_poly.type
_entity_poly.pdbx_seq_one_letter_code
_entity_poly.pdbx_strand_id
1 'polypeptide(L)'
;VLVGLDRRLDAVYSDAPLSGPVERAFRSVVREYAIPRDVPAALLEGLRWDEEGRGYEELSDLYDYAVRVGSTVGVMMTLVMGRRDAETLADAAELGMAMQLTNICRDVGEDARRGRLYLPARPLSESGMHIEDWLASPAMRPEIANSISLLLDDADRLYARSWKGIARLPSQSRPAIRAASLLYAEIGNEIRSAGFDSVSRRAWTSRGTKLAILARAALFARAPRSAFPAAAGSVGGATGLPDLARQAAAGLVRAASNFRSGAG
;
A
#
# COMPACT_ATOMS: atom_id res chain seq x y z
N VAL A 1 -7.58 -0.25 21.57
CA VAL A 1 -8.51 0.48 20.68
C VAL A 1 -9.22 -0.46 19.71
N LEU A 2 -8.58 -1.54 19.27
CA LEU A 2 -9.15 -2.48 18.27
C LEU A 2 -10.09 -3.54 18.85
N VAL A 3 -10.20 -3.64 20.18
CA VAL A 3 -11.09 -4.62 20.84
C VAL A 3 -12.55 -4.34 20.45
N GLY A 4 -13.19 -5.33 19.83
CA GLY A 4 -14.59 -5.26 19.41
C GLY A 4 -14.82 -4.80 17.96
N LEU A 5 -13.78 -4.40 17.19
CA LEU A 5 -13.96 -4.02 15.78
C LEU A 5 -14.46 -5.21 14.93
N ASP A 6 -14.03 -6.44 15.24
CA ASP A 6 -14.53 -7.62 14.53
C ASP A 6 -16.05 -7.79 14.72
N ARG A 7 -16.53 -7.65 15.96
CA ARG A 7 -17.97 -7.71 16.24
C ARG A 7 -18.75 -6.58 15.55
N ARG A 8 -18.16 -5.39 15.49
CA ARG A 8 -18.75 -4.24 14.76
C ARG A 8 -18.77 -4.52 13.25
N LEU A 9 -17.70 -5.12 12.72
CA LEU A 9 -17.66 -5.55 11.32
C LEU A 9 -18.71 -6.63 11.06
N ASP A 10 -18.83 -7.65 11.91
CA ASP A 10 -19.86 -8.69 11.80
C ASP A 10 -21.27 -8.10 11.82
N ALA A 11 -21.51 -7.15 12.72
CA ALA A 11 -22.78 -6.43 12.77
C ALA A 11 -23.07 -5.66 11.46
N VAL A 12 -22.06 -5.06 10.80
CA VAL A 12 -22.22 -4.39 9.51
C VAL A 12 -22.68 -5.34 8.41
N TYR A 13 -22.22 -6.58 8.42
CA TYR A 13 -22.56 -7.60 7.41
C TYR A 13 -23.76 -8.47 7.76
N SER A 14 -24.37 -8.29 8.91
CA SER A 14 -25.59 -8.98 9.36
C SER A 14 -26.77 -8.01 9.41
N ASP A 15 -27.94 -8.51 9.83
CA ASP A 15 -29.13 -7.68 10.09
C ASP A 15 -29.20 -7.20 11.57
N ALA A 16 -28.15 -7.43 12.35
CA ALA A 16 -28.07 -6.99 13.73
C ALA A 16 -28.19 -5.45 13.85
N PRO A 17 -28.76 -4.95 14.95
CA PRO A 17 -28.79 -3.51 15.22
C PRO A 17 -27.38 -2.90 15.23
N LEU A 18 -27.23 -1.72 14.66
CA LEU A 18 -25.94 -1.01 14.61
C LEU A 18 -25.86 0.06 15.70
N SER A 19 -24.72 0.11 16.38
CA SER A 19 -24.50 0.95 17.55
C SER A 19 -24.29 2.43 17.21
N GLY A 20 -23.82 2.75 16.00
CA GLY A 20 -23.43 4.11 15.67
C GLY A 20 -23.64 4.54 14.23
N PRO A 21 -23.45 5.84 13.92
CA PRO A 21 -23.61 6.38 12.58
C PRO A 21 -22.55 5.85 11.60
N VAL A 22 -21.34 5.54 12.08
CA VAL A 22 -20.23 5.03 11.27
C VAL A 22 -20.57 3.64 10.72
N GLU A 23 -21.06 2.74 11.58
CA GLU A 23 -21.45 1.37 11.17
C GLU A 23 -22.64 1.41 10.20
N ARG A 24 -23.62 2.32 10.42
CA ARG A 24 -24.75 2.47 9.49
C ARG A 24 -24.29 2.95 8.13
N ALA A 25 -23.43 3.96 8.08
CA ALA A 25 -22.87 4.45 6.82
C ALA A 25 -22.05 3.37 6.12
N PHE A 26 -21.20 2.65 6.87
CA PHE A 26 -20.39 1.58 6.29
C PHE A 26 -21.23 0.41 5.79
N ARG A 27 -22.31 0.01 6.53
CA ARG A 27 -23.27 -1.00 6.05
C ARG A 27 -23.91 -0.57 4.72
N SER A 28 -24.31 0.70 4.60
CA SER A 28 -24.87 1.22 3.34
C SER A 28 -23.87 1.05 2.19
N VAL A 29 -22.62 1.44 2.40
CA VAL A 29 -21.56 1.34 1.38
C VAL A 29 -21.26 -0.12 1.02
N VAL A 30 -21.08 -1.03 2.00
CA VAL A 30 -20.75 -2.41 1.68
C VAL A 30 -21.88 -3.15 0.97
N ARG A 31 -23.15 -2.78 1.25
CA ARG A 31 -24.31 -3.33 0.55
C ARG A 31 -24.44 -2.75 -0.85
N GLU A 32 -24.35 -1.44 -1.00
CA GLU A 32 -24.46 -0.74 -2.28
C GLU A 32 -23.40 -1.20 -3.29
N TYR A 33 -22.15 -1.31 -2.81
CA TYR A 33 -21.03 -1.69 -3.68
C TYR A 33 -20.64 -3.16 -3.56
N ALA A 34 -21.44 -3.97 -2.87
CA ALA A 34 -21.21 -5.41 -2.69
C ALA A 34 -19.75 -5.71 -2.28
N ILE A 35 -19.24 -5.02 -1.27
CA ILE A 35 -17.88 -5.23 -0.76
C ILE A 35 -17.89 -6.51 0.09
N PRO A 36 -17.08 -7.55 -0.23
CA PRO A 36 -17.04 -8.76 0.57
C PRO A 36 -16.44 -8.49 1.94
N ARG A 37 -16.97 -9.18 2.97
CA ARG A 37 -16.51 -9.04 4.36
C ARG A 37 -15.01 -9.28 4.54
N ASP A 38 -14.44 -10.22 3.77
CA ASP A 38 -13.02 -10.60 3.87
C ASP A 38 -12.07 -9.44 3.57
N VAL A 39 -12.50 -8.47 2.74
CA VAL A 39 -11.67 -7.31 2.38
C VAL A 39 -11.44 -6.38 3.57
N PRO A 40 -12.47 -5.81 4.22
CA PRO A 40 -12.26 -5.01 5.42
C PRO A 40 -11.78 -5.84 6.63
N ALA A 41 -12.07 -7.15 6.70
CA ALA A 41 -11.54 -8.02 7.75
C ALA A 41 -10.00 -8.14 7.66
N ALA A 42 -9.46 -8.27 6.44
CA ALA A 42 -8.01 -8.28 6.22
C ALA A 42 -7.36 -6.94 6.63
N LEU A 43 -8.03 -5.80 6.37
CA LEU A 43 -7.54 -4.50 6.86
C LEU A 43 -7.49 -4.46 8.40
N LEU A 44 -8.53 -4.93 9.08
CA LEU A 44 -8.54 -4.99 10.54
C LEU A 44 -7.47 -5.92 11.10
N GLU A 45 -7.15 -7.00 10.40
CA GLU A 45 -6.04 -7.89 10.76
C GLU A 45 -4.69 -7.17 10.67
N GLY A 46 -4.45 -6.40 9.60
CA GLY A 46 -3.23 -5.61 9.47
C GLY A 46 -3.08 -4.55 10.57
N LEU A 47 -4.18 -3.89 10.94
CA LEU A 47 -4.18 -2.93 12.05
C LEU A 47 -3.92 -3.61 13.41
N ARG A 48 -4.34 -4.88 13.60
CA ARG A 48 -3.96 -5.66 14.79
C ARG A 48 -2.47 -5.95 14.84
N TRP A 49 -1.87 -6.31 13.71
CA TRP A 49 -0.42 -6.50 13.64
C TRP A 49 0.36 -5.25 14.08
N ASP A 50 -0.16 -4.06 13.75
CA ASP A 50 0.40 -2.79 14.24
C ASP A 50 0.22 -2.62 15.76
N GLU A 51 -0.95 -2.99 16.31
CA GLU A 51 -1.20 -2.87 17.77
C GLU A 51 -0.36 -3.88 18.56
N GLU A 52 -0.12 -5.07 18.01
CA GLU A 52 0.72 -6.13 18.56
C GLU A 52 2.22 -5.85 18.44
N GLY A 53 2.62 -4.85 17.64
CA GLY A 53 4.02 -4.53 17.39
C GLY A 53 4.75 -5.60 16.60
N ARG A 54 4.06 -6.26 15.66
CA ARG A 54 4.61 -7.35 14.87
C ARG A 54 5.81 -6.88 14.05
N GLY A 55 6.92 -7.63 14.13
CA GLY A 55 8.08 -7.51 13.25
C GLY A 55 7.93 -8.35 11.97
N TYR A 56 8.72 -8.05 10.96
CA TYR A 56 8.74 -8.71 9.65
C TYR A 56 10.15 -9.23 9.39
N GLU A 57 10.32 -10.55 9.35
CA GLU A 57 11.63 -11.17 9.13
C GLU A 57 12.04 -11.11 7.67
N GLU A 58 11.12 -11.45 6.79
CA GLU A 58 11.33 -11.55 5.35
C GLU A 58 10.54 -10.49 4.59
N LEU A 59 10.94 -10.27 3.34
CA LEU A 59 10.20 -9.41 2.40
C LEU A 59 8.76 -9.92 2.17
N SER A 60 8.56 -11.25 2.16
CA SER A 60 7.23 -11.86 2.06
C SER A 60 6.31 -11.48 3.21
N ASP A 61 6.82 -11.43 4.44
CA ASP A 61 6.04 -11.02 5.62
C ASP A 61 5.60 -9.56 5.51
N LEU A 62 6.50 -8.70 5.01
CA LEU A 62 6.19 -7.30 4.76
C LEU A 62 5.14 -7.14 3.65
N TYR A 63 5.19 -7.97 2.62
CA TYR A 63 4.17 -7.96 1.55
C TYR A 63 2.81 -8.40 2.09
N ASP A 64 2.75 -9.41 2.94
CA ASP A 64 1.52 -9.83 3.61
C ASP A 64 0.89 -8.71 4.44
N TYR A 65 1.71 -7.92 5.13
CA TYR A 65 1.26 -6.72 5.82
C TYR A 65 0.76 -5.65 4.82
N ALA A 66 1.56 -5.35 3.78
CA ALA A 66 1.22 -4.33 2.79
C ALA A 66 -0.08 -4.67 2.02
N VAL A 67 -0.37 -5.95 1.79
CA VAL A 67 -1.67 -6.42 1.25
C VAL A 67 -2.79 -6.03 2.19
N ARG A 68 -2.63 -6.27 3.49
CA ARG A 68 -3.67 -6.02 4.50
C ARG A 68 -3.99 -4.53 4.64
N VAL A 69 -2.98 -3.68 4.70
CA VAL A 69 -3.19 -2.24 5.00
C VAL A 69 -3.18 -1.35 3.75
N GLY A 70 -2.63 -1.81 2.63
CA GLY A 70 -2.54 -1.06 1.38
C GLY A 70 -3.45 -1.61 0.29
N SER A 71 -3.30 -2.90 -0.08
CA SER A 71 -4.06 -3.50 -1.17
C SER A 71 -5.57 -3.55 -0.89
N THR A 72 -5.99 -3.82 0.35
CA THR A 72 -7.41 -3.80 0.76
C THR A 72 -8.07 -2.45 0.45
N VAL A 73 -7.37 -1.35 0.71
CA VAL A 73 -7.86 0.01 0.41
C VAL A 73 -8.02 0.19 -1.09
N GLY A 74 -7.02 -0.20 -1.89
CA GLY A 74 -7.08 -0.14 -3.35
C GLY A 74 -8.25 -0.94 -3.93
N VAL A 75 -8.47 -2.15 -3.41
CA VAL A 75 -9.58 -3.03 -3.81
C VAL A 75 -10.93 -2.41 -3.42
N MET A 76 -11.11 -1.96 -2.17
CA MET A 76 -12.37 -1.33 -1.73
C MET A 76 -12.70 -0.09 -2.55
N MET A 77 -11.74 0.79 -2.79
CA MET A 77 -11.93 1.98 -3.62
C MET A 77 -12.33 1.62 -5.06
N THR A 78 -11.76 0.56 -5.61
CA THR A 78 -12.08 0.09 -6.98
C THR A 78 -13.50 -0.47 -7.05
N LEU A 79 -13.94 -1.20 -6.03
CA LEU A 79 -15.34 -1.66 -5.93
C LEU A 79 -16.31 -0.48 -5.82
N VAL A 80 -16.01 0.54 -5.01
CA VAL A 80 -16.81 1.77 -4.89
C VAL A 80 -16.85 2.55 -6.21
N MET A 81 -15.78 2.51 -7.01
CA MET A 81 -15.76 3.06 -8.36
C MET A 81 -16.50 2.19 -9.40
N GLY A 82 -17.18 1.11 -8.99
CA GLY A 82 -18.00 0.27 -9.84
C GLY A 82 -17.22 -0.72 -10.71
N ARG A 83 -15.95 -1.02 -10.38
CA ARG A 83 -15.15 -2.02 -11.11
C ARG A 83 -14.93 -3.25 -10.25
N ARG A 84 -15.15 -4.43 -10.88
CA ARG A 84 -15.09 -5.73 -10.18
C ARG A 84 -14.32 -6.79 -10.96
N ASP A 85 -13.87 -6.47 -12.17
CA ASP A 85 -13.08 -7.43 -12.94
C ASP A 85 -11.73 -7.70 -12.27
N ALA A 86 -11.33 -8.98 -12.26
CA ALA A 86 -10.16 -9.45 -11.51
C ALA A 86 -8.87 -8.73 -11.89
N GLU A 87 -8.72 -8.35 -13.17
CA GLU A 87 -7.53 -7.67 -13.65
C GLU A 87 -7.43 -6.24 -13.09
N THR A 88 -8.54 -5.48 -13.08
CA THR A 88 -8.56 -4.13 -12.49
C THR A 88 -8.36 -4.17 -10.98
N LEU A 89 -8.95 -5.15 -10.29
CA LEU A 89 -8.75 -5.34 -8.85
C LEU A 89 -7.30 -5.73 -8.52
N ALA A 90 -6.65 -6.57 -9.34
CA ALA A 90 -5.25 -6.92 -9.16
C ALA A 90 -4.32 -5.70 -9.33
N ASP A 91 -4.54 -4.88 -10.37
CA ASP A 91 -3.77 -3.65 -10.55
C ASP A 91 -4.02 -2.63 -9.41
N ALA A 92 -5.23 -2.57 -8.87
CA ALA A 92 -5.56 -1.72 -7.72
C ALA A 92 -4.88 -2.22 -6.42
N ALA A 93 -4.82 -3.53 -6.22
CA ALA A 93 -4.10 -4.13 -5.09
C ALA A 93 -2.59 -3.83 -5.18
N GLU A 94 -1.98 -3.95 -6.37
CA GLU A 94 -0.58 -3.60 -6.59
C GLU A 94 -0.31 -2.10 -6.32
N LEU A 95 -1.21 -1.22 -6.77
CA LEU A 95 -1.09 0.22 -6.51
C LEU A 95 -1.14 0.52 -5.00
N GLY A 96 -2.07 -0.11 -4.27
CA GLY A 96 -2.18 0.04 -2.83
C GLY A 96 -0.92 -0.46 -2.10
N MET A 97 -0.37 -1.60 -2.53
CA MET A 97 0.90 -2.12 -2.00
C MET A 97 2.06 -1.16 -2.28
N ALA A 98 2.19 -0.64 -3.51
CA ALA A 98 3.25 0.31 -3.86
C ALA A 98 3.22 1.55 -2.96
N MET A 99 2.02 2.10 -2.72
CA MET A 99 1.84 3.23 -1.82
C MET A 99 2.25 2.90 -0.38
N GLN A 100 1.93 1.69 0.09
CA GLN A 100 2.30 1.27 1.45
C GLN A 100 3.81 1.07 1.59
N LEU A 101 4.48 0.44 0.62
CA LEU A 101 5.94 0.33 0.62
C LEU A 101 6.61 1.71 0.62
N THR A 102 6.08 2.66 -0.14
CA THR A 102 6.56 4.05 -0.12
C THR A 102 6.37 4.71 1.25
N ASN A 103 5.22 4.49 1.92
CA ASN A 103 4.99 4.98 3.29
C ASN A 103 6.01 4.41 4.27
N ILE A 104 6.24 3.10 4.23
CA ILE A 104 7.23 2.42 5.08
C ILE A 104 8.62 3.03 4.86
N CYS A 105 9.04 3.21 3.62
CA CYS A 105 10.32 3.83 3.30
C CYS A 105 10.44 5.29 3.78
N ARG A 106 9.33 6.05 3.72
CA ARG A 106 9.29 7.46 4.15
C ARG A 106 9.38 7.62 5.66
N ASP A 107 8.75 6.71 6.38
CA ASP A 107 8.45 6.90 7.80
C ASP A 107 9.41 6.11 8.73
N VAL A 108 10.50 5.49 8.19
CA VAL A 108 11.47 4.66 8.94
C VAL A 108 11.92 5.30 10.25
N GLY A 109 12.34 6.56 10.23
CA GLY A 109 12.81 7.24 11.44
C GLY A 109 11.68 7.60 12.40
N GLU A 110 10.47 7.89 11.91
CA GLU A 110 9.31 8.16 12.75
C GLU A 110 8.84 6.89 13.45
N ASP A 111 8.79 5.77 12.72
CA ASP A 111 8.41 4.47 13.25
C ASP A 111 9.44 3.93 14.25
N ALA A 112 10.74 4.08 13.94
CA ALA A 112 11.81 3.68 14.85
C ALA A 112 11.75 4.42 16.21
N ARG A 113 11.46 5.72 16.20
CA ARG A 113 11.26 6.51 17.44
C ARG A 113 10.04 6.07 18.26
N ARG A 114 9.14 5.31 17.64
CA ARG A 114 7.99 4.65 18.30
C ARG A 114 8.27 3.18 18.64
N GLY A 115 9.53 2.72 18.50
CA GLY A 115 9.94 1.34 18.73
C GLY A 115 9.47 0.35 17.68
N ARG A 116 9.20 0.81 16.43
CA ARG A 116 8.71 -0.02 15.34
C ARG A 116 9.71 -0.07 14.19
N LEU A 117 9.91 -1.27 13.64
CA LEU A 117 10.68 -1.49 12.41
C LEU A 117 9.85 -2.32 11.44
N TYR A 118 9.48 -1.71 10.30
CA TYR A 118 8.77 -2.40 9.22
C TYR A 118 9.71 -3.00 8.17
N LEU A 119 10.98 -2.54 8.10
CA LEU A 119 11.95 -3.12 7.17
C LEU A 119 12.21 -4.59 7.53
N PRO A 120 12.41 -5.49 6.53
CA PRO A 120 12.72 -6.89 6.77
C PRO A 120 13.95 -7.03 7.70
N ALA A 121 13.78 -7.74 8.81
CA ALA A 121 14.75 -7.81 9.89
C ALA A 121 15.95 -8.70 9.56
N ARG A 122 15.73 -9.81 8.83
CA ARG A 122 16.78 -10.78 8.53
C ARG A 122 17.96 -10.18 7.75
N PRO A 123 17.78 -9.46 6.62
CA PRO A 123 18.90 -8.86 5.91
C PRO A 123 19.68 -7.85 6.77
N LEU A 124 19.01 -7.14 7.66
CA LEU A 124 19.64 -6.18 8.59
C LEU A 124 20.48 -6.92 9.63
N SER A 125 19.95 -7.99 10.23
CA SER A 125 20.65 -8.81 11.24
C SER A 125 21.84 -9.55 10.62
N GLU A 126 21.70 -10.10 9.42
CA GLU A 126 22.78 -10.77 8.68
C GLU A 126 23.93 -9.80 8.33
N SER A 127 23.65 -8.51 8.18
CA SER A 127 24.68 -7.47 8.02
C SER A 127 25.42 -7.10 9.32
N GLY A 128 25.04 -7.70 10.43
CA GLY A 128 25.62 -7.44 11.75
C GLY A 128 24.93 -6.31 12.52
N MET A 129 23.78 -5.84 12.07
CA MET A 129 23.02 -4.82 12.80
C MET A 129 22.17 -5.45 13.91
N HIS A 130 22.40 -4.99 15.16
CA HIS A 130 21.53 -5.32 16.30
C HIS A 130 20.32 -4.39 16.29
N ILE A 131 19.13 -4.93 15.95
CA ILE A 131 17.92 -4.16 15.73
C ILE A 131 17.46 -3.45 17.00
N GLU A 132 17.52 -4.12 18.15
CA GLU A 132 17.12 -3.53 19.45
C GLU A 132 17.99 -2.32 19.81
N ASP A 133 19.31 -2.43 19.62
CA ASP A 133 20.26 -1.33 19.86
C ASP A 133 19.99 -0.17 18.90
N TRP A 134 19.68 -0.49 17.65
CA TRP A 134 19.34 0.53 16.65
C TRP A 134 18.02 1.24 16.99
N LEU A 135 16.99 0.52 17.40
CA LEU A 135 15.71 1.10 17.82
C LEU A 135 15.85 1.98 19.07
N ALA A 136 16.79 1.65 19.98
CA ALA A 136 17.07 2.50 21.14
C ALA A 136 17.69 3.86 20.75
N SER A 137 18.44 3.92 19.63
CA SER A 137 19.07 5.15 19.12
C SER A 137 19.11 5.14 17.58
N PRO A 138 17.97 5.41 16.92
CA PRO A 138 17.87 5.32 15.46
C PRO A 138 18.80 6.30 14.77
N ALA A 139 19.70 5.78 13.94
CA ALA A 139 20.61 6.54 13.11
C ALA A 139 20.66 5.98 11.70
N MET A 140 20.91 6.84 10.70
CA MET A 140 21.06 6.39 9.33
C MET A 140 22.30 5.50 9.19
N ARG A 141 22.13 4.36 8.52
CA ARG A 141 23.17 3.37 8.25
C ARG A 141 23.08 2.88 6.80
N PRO A 142 24.20 2.40 6.21
CA PRO A 142 24.16 1.85 4.84
C PRO A 142 23.19 0.69 4.68
N GLU A 143 23.02 -0.17 5.68
CA GLU A 143 22.10 -1.31 5.67
C GLU A 143 20.64 -0.86 5.58
N ILE A 144 20.28 0.20 6.31
CA ILE A 144 18.96 0.84 6.24
C ILE A 144 18.74 1.47 4.87
N ALA A 145 19.76 2.19 4.33
CA ALA A 145 19.69 2.77 2.99
C ALA A 145 19.45 1.72 1.91
N ASN A 146 20.16 0.59 1.99
CA ASN A 146 20.02 -0.53 1.06
C ASN A 146 18.61 -1.13 1.13
N SER A 147 18.07 -1.37 2.34
CA SER A 147 16.72 -1.89 2.51
C SER A 147 15.67 -0.92 1.94
N ILE A 148 15.79 0.38 2.20
CA ILE A 148 14.90 1.42 1.63
C ILE A 148 15.03 1.42 0.10
N SER A 149 16.24 1.35 -0.45
CA SER A 149 16.47 1.34 -1.90
C SER A 149 15.75 0.18 -2.58
N LEU A 150 15.90 -1.04 -2.03
CA LEU A 150 15.26 -2.25 -2.55
C LEU A 150 13.73 -2.14 -2.53
N LEU A 151 13.14 -1.68 -1.42
CA LEU A 151 11.71 -1.51 -1.29
C LEU A 151 11.14 -0.42 -2.22
N LEU A 152 11.87 0.67 -2.43
CA LEU A 152 11.47 1.70 -3.39
C LEU A 152 11.54 1.21 -4.84
N ASP A 153 12.50 0.33 -5.16
CA ASP A 153 12.60 -0.28 -6.48
C ASP A 153 11.42 -1.24 -6.73
N ASP A 154 10.99 -1.97 -5.70
CA ASP A 154 9.77 -2.78 -5.78
C ASP A 154 8.51 -1.92 -5.91
N ALA A 155 8.41 -0.84 -5.14
CA ALA A 155 7.31 0.11 -5.26
C ALA A 155 7.22 0.68 -6.69
N ASP A 156 8.34 1.07 -7.31
CA ASP A 156 8.36 1.58 -8.68
C ASP A 156 7.87 0.55 -9.70
N ARG A 157 8.28 -0.72 -9.56
CA ARG A 157 7.79 -1.81 -10.42
C ARG A 157 6.29 -2.01 -10.28
N LEU A 158 5.77 -1.97 -9.05
CA LEU A 158 4.34 -2.09 -8.77
C LEU A 158 3.56 -0.88 -9.32
N TYR A 159 4.05 0.36 -9.17
CA TYR A 159 3.45 1.55 -9.79
C TYR A 159 3.39 1.43 -11.32
N ALA A 160 4.49 1.03 -11.95
CA ALA A 160 4.55 0.89 -13.41
C ALA A 160 3.57 -0.17 -13.92
N ARG A 161 3.47 -1.32 -13.24
CA ARG A 161 2.56 -2.43 -13.61
C ARG A 161 1.10 -2.05 -13.42
N SER A 162 0.75 -1.46 -12.29
CA SER A 162 -0.61 -1.07 -11.95
C SER A 162 -1.13 0.11 -12.78
N TRP A 163 -0.24 0.90 -13.38
CA TRP A 163 -0.61 2.10 -14.16
C TRP A 163 -1.64 1.85 -15.25
N LYS A 164 -1.53 0.72 -15.95
CA LYS A 164 -2.49 0.32 -17.01
C LYS A 164 -3.90 0.12 -16.48
N GLY A 165 -4.06 -0.32 -15.22
CA GLY A 165 -5.36 -0.51 -14.57
C GLY A 165 -6.15 0.78 -14.42
N ILE A 166 -5.48 1.92 -14.31
CA ILE A 166 -6.14 3.23 -14.19
C ILE A 166 -7.00 3.53 -15.43
N ALA A 167 -6.60 3.06 -16.60
CA ALA A 167 -7.38 3.26 -17.83
C ALA A 167 -8.71 2.50 -17.83
N ARG A 168 -8.87 1.48 -17.00
CA ARG A 168 -10.09 0.68 -16.85
C ARG A 168 -11.07 1.27 -15.84
N LEU A 169 -10.63 2.21 -15.00
CA LEU A 169 -11.50 2.92 -14.06
C LEU A 169 -12.47 3.87 -14.79
N PRO A 170 -13.56 4.30 -14.16
CA PRO A 170 -14.44 5.36 -14.68
C PRO A 170 -13.64 6.63 -14.99
N SER A 171 -13.97 7.29 -16.10
CA SER A 171 -13.20 8.44 -16.61
C SER A 171 -13.02 9.57 -15.60
N GLN A 172 -14.04 9.83 -14.77
CA GLN A 172 -14.01 10.86 -13.74
C GLN A 172 -13.02 10.54 -12.60
N SER A 173 -12.74 9.27 -12.34
CA SER A 173 -11.82 8.86 -11.24
C SER A 173 -10.35 8.82 -11.67
N ARG A 174 -10.08 8.65 -12.97
CA ARG A 174 -8.72 8.45 -13.51
C ARG A 174 -7.74 9.57 -13.14
N PRO A 175 -8.08 10.87 -13.26
CA PRO A 175 -7.14 11.93 -12.91
C PRO A 175 -6.73 11.89 -11.44
N ALA A 176 -7.66 11.62 -10.52
CA ALA A 176 -7.38 11.53 -9.10
C ALA A 176 -6.45 10.35 -8.77
N ILE A 177 -6.71 9.17 -9.34
CA ILE A 177 -5.87 7.99 -9.11
C ILE A 177 -4.48 8.14 -9.74
N ARG A 178 -4.37 8.76 -10.94
CA ARG A 178 -3.06 9.12 -11.52
C ARG A 178 -2.29 10.08 -10.62
N ALA A 179 -2.97 11.13 -10.13
CA ALA A 179 -2.35 12.10 -9.24
C ALA A 179 -1.84 11.43 -7.96
N ALA A 180 -2.64 10.57 -7.33
CA ALA A 180 -2.23 9.83 -6.14
C ALA A 180 -1.00 8.96 -6.43
N SER A 181 -1.02 8.16 -7.50
CA SER A 181 0.11 7.31 -7.90
C SER A 181 1.40 8.13 -8.11
N LEU A 182 1.32 9.23 -8.87
CA LEU A 182 2.49 10.09 -9.13
C LEU A 182 2.98 10.82 -7.89
N LEU A 183 2.08 11.27 -7.00
CA LEU A 183 2.46 11.94 -5.76
C LEU A 183 3.20 11.01 -4.81
N TYR A 184 2.75 9.76 -4.71
CA TYR A 184 3.42 8.76 -3.88
C TYR A 184 4.76 8.31 -4.48
N ALA A 185 4.83 8.09 -5.79
CA ALA A 185 6.10 7.81 -6.46
C ALA A 185 7.12 8.94 -6.29
N GLU A 186 6.66 10.21 -6.31
CA GLU A 186 7.51 11.36 -6.07
C GLU A 186 8.10 11.39 -4.66
N ILE A 187 7.38 10.90 -3.65
CA ILE A 187 7.96 10.69 -2.31
C ILE A 187 9.17 9.76 -2.39
N GLY A 188 9.07 8.68 -3.16
CA GLY A 188 10.20 7.77 -3.41
C GLY A 188 11.39 8.46 -4.08
N ASN A 189 11.14 9.33 -5.05
CA ASN A 189 12.18 10.12 -5.71
C ASN A 189 12.87 11.10 -4.73
N GLU A 190 12.11 11.75 -3.87
CA GLU A 190 12.64 12.62 -2.80
C GLU A 190 13.51 11.84 -1.81
N ILE A 191 13.12 10.62 -1.43
CA ILE A 191 13.93 9.74 -0.56
C ILE A 191 15.24 9.38 -1.26
N ARG A 192 15.22 9.01 -2.54
CA ARG A 192 16.43 8.72 -3.33
C ARG A 192 17.35 9.92 -3.42
N SER A 193 16.81 11.10 -3.73
CA SER A 193 17.59 12.34 -3.83
C SER A 193 18.25 12.73 -2.50
N ALA A 194 17.67 12.27 -1.40
CA ALA A 194 18.17 12.42 -0.04
C ALA A 194 19.22 11.37 0.36
N GLY A 195 19.69 10.51 -0.55
CA GLY A 195 20.58 9.40 -0.23
C GLY A 195 19.92 8.33 0.63
N PHE A 196 18.60 8.14 0.46
CA PHE A 196 17.76 7.20 1.22
C PHE A 196 17.64 7.50 2.73
N ASP A 197 18.04 8.71 3.17
CA ASP A 197 17.94 9.09 4.57
C ASP A 197 16.50 9.46 4.96
N SER A 198 15.76 8.45 5.41
CA SER A 198 14.43 8.59 6.02
C SER A 198 14.47 8.42 7.55
N VAL A 199 15.68 8.32 8.16
CA VAL A 199 15.85 8.24 9.61
C VAL A 199 15.99 9.63 10.22
N SER A 200 16.91 10.45 9.68
CA SER A 200 17.19 11.81 10.20
C SER A 200 16.14 12.83 9.77
N ARG A 201 15.48 12.58 8.63
CA ARG A 201 14.47 13.47 8.05
C ARG A 201 13.35 12.70 7.38
N ARG A 202 12.17 13.31 7.33
CA ARG A 202 11.03 12.80 6.55
C ARG A 202 10.97 13.48 5.20
N ALA A 203 10.80 12.70 4.12
CA ALA A 203 10.67 13.25 2.76
C ALA A 203 9.36 14.03 2.58
N TRP A 204 9.44 15.15 1.87
CA TRP A 204 8.31 16.05 1.59
C TRP A 204 8.30 16.47 0.13
N THR A 205 7.17 16.31 -0.52
CA THR A 205 6.95 16.86 -1.87
C THR A 205 6.58 18.34 -1.78
N SER A 206 7.27 19.20 -2.52
CA SER A 206 7.03 20.66 -2.54
C SER A 206 5.63 20.99 -3.08
N ARG A 207 5.11 22.19 -2.72
CA ARG A 207 3.83 22.68 -3.26
C ARG A 207 3.87 22.82 -4.79
N GLY A 208 4.99 23.30 -5.36
CA GLY A 208 5.16 23.44 -6.80
C GLY A 208 5.14 22.08 -7.51
N THR A 209 5.87 21.09 -6.98
CA THR A 209 5.88 19.72 -7.50
C THR A 209 4.48 19.10 -7.45
N LYS A 210 3.74 19.30 -6.35
CA LYS A 210 2.34 18.80 -6.23
C LYS A 210 1.43 19.40 -7.30
N LEU A 211 1.51 20.72 -7.55
CA LEU A 211 0.70 21.38 -8.59
C LEU A 211 1.06 20.87 -9.99
N ALA A 212 2.35 20.69 -10.28
CA ALA A 212 2.81 20.15 -11.56
C ALA A 212 2.31 18.72 -11.79
N ILE A 213 2.35 17.88 -10.74
CA ILE A 213 1.83 16.51 -10.79
C ILE A 213 0.30 16.50 -11.03
N LEU A 214 -0.46 17.34 -10.32
CA LEU A 214 -1.92 17.44 -10.51
C LEU A 214 -2.28 17.87 -11.92
N ALA A 215 -1.63 18.89 -12.46
CA ALA A 215 -1.83 19.33 -13.84
C ALA A 215 -1.50 18.22 -14.84
N ARG A 216 -0.37 17.52 -14.64
CA ARG A 216 0.03 16.39 -15.47
C ARG A 216 -0.96 15.23 -15.43
N ALA A 217 -1.43 14.85 -14.24
CA ALA A 217 -2.40 13.75 -14.05
C ALA A 217 -3.73 14.05 -14.74
N ALA A 218 -4.15 15.32 -14.81
CA ALA A 218 -5.34 15.74 -15.51
C ALA A 218 -5.18 15.69 -17.04
N LEU A 219 -4.01 16.13 -17.55
CA LEU A 219 -3.78 16.32 -18.99
C LEU A 219 -3.26 15.06 -19.71
N PHE A 220 -2.47 14.23 -19.05
CA PHE A 220 -1.76 13.12 -19.68
C PHE A 220 -2.15 11.75 -19.12
N ALA A 221 -2.44 10.81 -20.04
CA ALA A 221 -2.77 9.43 -19.67
C ALA A 221 -1.52 8.57 -19.36
N ARG A 222 -0.33 8.97 -19.83
CA ARG A 222 0.91 8.20 -19.67
C ARG A 222 1.74 8.74 -18.50
N ALA A 223 2.27 7.82 -17.68
CA ALA A 223 3.27 8.18 -16.68
C ALA A 223 4.56 8.66 -17.37
N PRO A 224 5.25 9.67 -16.80
CA PRO A 224 6.60 10.00 -17.25
C PRO A 224 7.57 8.87 -16.89
N ARG A 225 8.59 8.64 -17.72
CA ARG A 225 9.64 7.64 -17.43
C ARG A 225 10.35 7.91 -16.10
N SER A 226 10.51 9.18 -15.73
CA SER A 226 11.11 9.61 -14.47
C SER A 226 10.26 9.35 -13.24
N ALA A 227 8.98 9.02 -13.38
CA ALA A 227 8.11 8.74 -12.24
C ALA A 227 8.44 7.40 -11.55
N PHE A 228 8.93 6.43 -12.32
CA PHE A 228 9.22 5.07 -11.83
C PHE A 228 10.62 4.66 -12.32
N PRO A 229 11.70 5.22 -11.75
CA PRO A 229 13.06 5.08 -12.29
C PRO A 229 13.55 3.62 -12.30
N ALA A 230 13.25 2.84 -11.28
CA ALA A 230 13.67 1.42 -11.24
C ALA A 230 12.96 0.56 -12.28
N ALA A 231 11.69 0.87 -12.62
CA ALA A 231 10.97 0.16 -13.65
C ALA A 231 11.53 0.42 -15.07
N ALA A 232 12.17 1.58 -15.28
CA ALA A 232 12.76 1.94 -16.56
C ALA A 232 14.13 1.25 -16.80
N GLY A 233 14.84 0.86 -15.74
CA GLY A 233 16.15 0.21 -15.79
C GLY A 233 16.12 -1.33 -15.86
N SER A 234 14.96 -1.97 -15.62
CA SER A 234 14.87 -3.42 -15.54
C SER A 234 14.67 -4.09 -16.91
N VAL A 235 15.71 -4.06 -17.74
CA VAL A 235 15.90 -5.03 -18.82
C VAL A 235 16.85 -6.11 -18.30
N GLY A 236 16.31 -7.07 -17.57
CA GLY A 236 17.05 -8.26 -17.16
C GLY A 236 17.11 -8.50 -15.66
N GLY A 237 16.28 -9.40 -15.16
CA GLY A 237 16.66 -10.24 -14.03
C GLY A 237 16.40 -9.74 -12.62
N ALA A 238 15.14 -9.49 -12.25
CA ALA A 238 14.72 -9.72 -10.87
C ALA A 238 13.50 -10.66 -10.92
N THR A 239 13.79 -11.92 -10.99
CA THR A 239 12.82 -13.02 -10.93
C THR A 239 12.12 -13.04 -9.59
N GLY A 240 10.80 -13.00 -9.60
CA GLY A 240 9.95 -13.43 -8.46
C GLY A 240 9.25 -12.35 -7.65
N LEU A 241 9.80 -11.15 -7.46
CA LEU A 241 9.25 -10.16 -6.53
C LEU A 241 7.87 -9.59 -6.96
N PRO A 242 7.65 -9.23 -8.25
CA PRO A 242 6.32 -8.81 -8.69
C PRO A 242 5.27 -9.93 -8.62
N ASP A 243 5.69 -11.18 -8.77
CA ASP A 243 4.79 -12.34 -8.68
C ASP A 243 4.41 -12.64 -7.22
N LEU A 244 5.33 -12.42 -6.26
CA LEU A 244 5.03 -12.52 -4.83
C LEU A 244 3.97 -11.52 -4.41
N ALA A 245 4.04 -10.27 -4.87
CA ALA A 245 3.03 -9.25 -4.59
C ALA A 245 1.64 -9.65 -5.11
N ARG A 246 1.57 -10.21 -6.32
CA ARG A 246 0.31 -10.74 -6.89
C ARG A 246 -0.18 -11.98 -6.15
N GLN A 247 0.71 -12.88 -5.78
CA GLN A 247 0.37 -14.08 -5.01
C GLN A 247 -0.20 -13.69 -3.64
N ALA A 248 0.45 -12.77 -2.92
CA ALA A 248 -0.03 -12.27 -1.64
C ALA A 248 -1.42 -11.64 -1.75
N ALA A 249 -1.71 -10.88 -2.83
CA ALA A 249 -3.01 -10.25 -3.06
C ALA A 249 -4.07 -11.18 -3.70
N ALA A 250 -3.70 -12.35 -4.19
CA ALA A 250 -4.59 -13.21 -4.99
C ALA A 250 -5.86 -13.65 -4.25
N GLY A 251 -5.75 -13.94 -2.97
CA GLY A 251 -6.91 -14.28 -2.12
C GLY A 251 -7.90 -13.14 -2.03
N LEU A 252 -7.40 -11.94 -1.76
CA LEU A 252 -8.18 -10.71 -1.67
C LEU A 252 -8.90 -10.39 -3.00
N VAL A 253 -8.20 -10.49 -4.12
CA VAL A 253 -8.76 -10.25 -5.46
C VAL A 253 -9.84 -11.27 -5.80
N ARG A 254 -9.63 -12.57 -5.51
CA ARG A 254 -10.64 -13.61 -5.72
C ARG A 254 -11.90 -13.34 -4.90
N ALA A 255 -11.76 -13.04 -3.61
CA ALA A 255 -12.89 -12.71 -2.75
C ALA A 255 -13.69 -11.54 -3.33
N ALA A 256 -13.01 -10.49 -3.78
CA ALA A 256 -13.64 -9.27 -4.31
C ALA A 256 -14.29 -9.47 -5.70
N SER A 257 -13.68 -10.25 -6.60
CA SER A 257 -14.20 -10.46 -7.97
C SER A 257 -15.39 -11.42 -8.00
N ASN A 258 -15.40 -12.45 -7.15
CA ASN A 258 -16.42 -13.51 -7.17
C ASN A 258 -17.63 -13.20 -6.30
N PHE A 259 -17.55 -12.24 -5.42
CA PHE A 259 -18.64 -11.86 -4.54
C PHE A 259 -19.78 -11.25 -5.35
N ARG A 260 -20.90 -11.96 -5.44
CA ARG A 260 -22.18 -11.43 -5.97
C ARG A 260 -23.04 -11.04 -4.76
N SER A 261 -23.55 -9.81 -4.73
CA SER A 261 -24.60 -9.47 -3.78
C SER A 261 -25.77 -10.43 -4.07
N GLY A 262 -26.11 -11.26 -3.12
CA GLY A 262 -27.34 -12.03 -3.19
C GLY A 262 -28.48 -11.01 -3.30
N ALA A 263 -28.91 -10.73 -4.52
CA ALA A 263 -30.17 -10.08 -4.78
C ALA A 263 -31.23 -11.16 -4.59
N GLY A 264 -31.82 -11.16 -3.41
CA GLY A 264 -33.03 -11.88 -3.04
C GLY A 264 -33.98 -10.89 -2.41
#